data_76b75dfe8b9a373d53f9f95f3ffafc7b
#
_entry.id   76b75dfe8b9a373d53f9f95f3ffafc7b
#
_cell.length_a   1.000
_cell.length_b   1.000
_cell.length_c   1.000
_cell.angle_alpha   90.00
_cell.angle_beta   90.00
_cell.angle_gamma   90.00
#
_symmetry.space_group_name_H-M   'P 1'
#
loop_
_entity.id
_entity.type
_entity.pdbx_description
1 polymer ?
#
loop_
_entity_poly.entity_id
_entity_poly.type
_entity_poly.pdbx_seq_one_letter_code
_entity_poly.pdbx_strand_id
1 'polypeptide(L)'
;MREFNRRRLLTIAAAGAASAALTACSSVRPRAYAQMPEPLPPLAPAMPAFGDPALIYSAVVDEGYNIPAIPYQSVDPQFYRQVVPDPTGEQPGTVVIDTSAHFLYLVGNLGEAIRYGVGLGRQGFEWSGRGVIEWKQKWPRWFPPDDMIARQPELAKYRARQIPGKNEWEGGMEPGIMNPLGARALYIFQDGKDTLYRLHGSPEWQSIGKSVSSGCVRFINQDIIDLYERVPDGTPIVVTGGLPSLA
;
A
#
# COMPACT_ATOMS: atom_id res chain seq x y z
N MET A 1 -64.42 7.16 -22.77
CA MET A 1 -65.63 7.87 -23.29
C MET A 1 -65.53 9.32 -22.86
N ARG A 2 -65.63 10.18 -23.92
CA ARG A 2 -65.95 11.63 -23.95
C ARG A 2 -64.84 12.54 -23.42
N GLU A 3 -64.21 13.17 -24.30
CA GLU A 3 -64.38 14.17 -25.37
C GLU A 3 -64.11 15.60 -24.89
N PHE A 4 -63.13 16.12 -25.54
CA PHE A 4 -62.95 17.46 -26.17
C PHE A 4 -63.92 18.58 -25.77
N ASN A 5 -63.38 19.75 -25.43
CA ASN A 5 -63.84 20.90 -26.20
C ASN A 5 -62.82 22.04 -26.24
N ARG A 6 -62.62 22.49 -27.49
CA ARG A 6 -61.88 23.66 -27.92
C ARG A 6 -62.80 24.88 -27.89
N ARG A 7 -62.16 26.07 -27.99
CA ARG A 7 -62.63 27.40 -28.48
C ARG A 7 -62.96 28.37 -27.35
N ARG A 8 -62.32 29.54 -27.37
CA ARG A 8 -62.44 30.74 -28.19
C ARG A 8 -61.39 31.74 -27.70
N LEU A 9 -60.52 32.26 -28.42
CA LEU A 9 -60.39 33.26 -29.48
C LEU A 9 -61.06 34.64 -29.21
N LEU A 10 -60.19 35.65 -29.39
CA LEU A 10 -60.40 37.02 -29.85
C LEU A 10 -60.63 38.11 -28.78
N THR A 11 -59.72 38.95 -28.75
CA THR A 11 -59.39 40.33 -29.25
C THR A 11 -59.70 41.40 -28.23
N ILE A 12 -58.78 42.37 -28.07
CA ILE A 12 -58.96 43.82 -28.49
C ILE A 12 -57.61 44.54 -28.22
N ALA A 13 -57.17 45.24 -29.23
CA ALA A 13 -56.05 46.15 -29.19
C ALA A 13 -56.53 47.56 -28.74
N ALA A 14 -55.67 48.29 -28.04
CA ALA A 14 -55.70 49.77 -28.11
C ALA A 14 -54.37 50.34 -27.57
N ALA A 15 -53.84 51.19 -28.38
CA ALA A 15 -52.74 52.09 -28.35
C ALA A 15 -52.52 52.92 -27.08
N GLY A 16 -51.28 53.25 -26.83
CA GLY A 16 -50.85 54.27 -25.88
C GLY A 16 -49.37 54.54 -26.00
N ALA A 17 -49.02 55.69 -26.54
CA ALA A 17 -47.67 56.08 -26.95
C ALA A 17 -46.72 56.48 -25.85
N ALA A 18 -45.42 56.26 -26.14
CA ALA A 18 -44.27 57.08 -25.82
C ALA A 18 -43.89 57.35 -24.34
N SER A 19 -42.76 56.78 -23.90
CA SER A 19 -41.70 57.55 -23.24
C SER A 19 -40.40 56.73 -23.31
N ALA A 20 -39.50 57.16 -24.16
CA ALA A 20 -38.15 56.67 -24.25
C ALA A 20 -37.34 57.17 -23.01
N ALA A 21 -37.08 56.35 -22.10
CA ALA A 21 -36.03 56.56 -21.05
C ALA A 21 -34.86 55.70 -21.41
N LEU A 22 -33.80 56.29 -21.89
CA LEU A 22 -32.50 55.72 -22.14
C LEU A 22 -31.86 55.42 -20.76
N THR A 23 -32.06 54.23 -20.24
CA THR A 23 -31.23 53.70 -19.17
C THR A 23 -30.09 52.90 -19.79
N ALA A 24 -28.94 53.57 -19.91
CA ALA A 24 -27.66 52.90 -20.23
C ALA A 24 -27.30 52.02 -19.06
N CYS A 25 -27.75 50.76 -19.07
CA CYS A 25 -27.21 49.72 -18.23
C CYS A 25 -25.80 49.38 -18.73
N SER A 26 -24.80 50.00 -18.11
CA SER A 26 -23.43 49.53 -18.19
C SER A 26 -23.37 48.12 -17.66
N SER A 27 -23.36 47.12 -18.54
CA SER A 27 -23.07 45.75 -18.20
C SER A 27 -21.60 45.67 -17.79
N VAL A 28 -21.31 45.90 -16.50
CA VAL A 28 -20.05 45.52 -15.91
C VAL A 28 -20.02 43.99 -15.95
N ARG A 29 -19.39 43.45 -16.99
CA ARG A 29 -19.07 42.00 -16.98
C ARG A 29 -18.24 41.73 -15.72
N PRO A 30 -18.64 40.82 -14.83
CA PRO A 30 -17.77 40.43 -13.76
C PRO A 30 -16.47 39.89 -14.40
N ARG A 31 -15.37 40.56 -14.08
CA ARG A 31 -14.04 40.12 -14.48
C ARG A 31 -13.91 38.72 -13.88
N ALA A 32 -13.89 37.69 -14.75
CA ALA A 32 -13.58 36.34 -14.29
C ALA A 32 -12.26 36.46 -13.54
N TYR A 33 -12.33 36.26 -12.24
CA TYR A 33 -11.11 36.05 -11.45
C TYR A 33 -10.45 34.82 -12.06
N ALA A 34 -9.31 35.00 -12.70
CA ALA A 34 -8.47 33.89 -13.08
C ALA A 34 -8.28 33.09 -11.82
N GLN A 35 -8.80 31.87 -11.79
CA GLN A 35 -8.54 30.94 -10.70
C GLN A 35 -7.02 30.88 -10.59
N MET A 36 -6.49 31.37 -9.47
CA MET A 36 -5.10 31.15 -9.15
C MET A 36 -4.86 29.62 -9.23
N PRO A 37 -3.85 29.18 -9.96
CA PRO A 37 -3.52 27.76 -9.97
C PRO A 37 -3.43 27.29 -8.52
N GLU A 38 -4.12 26.19 -8.22
CA GLU A 38 -4.03 25.57 -6.91
C GLU A 38 -2.56 25.42 -6.52
N PRO A 39 -2.15 25.78 -5.30
CA PRO A 39 -0.79 25.60 -4.89
C PRO A 39 -0.40 24.15 -5.14
N LEU A 40 0.66 23.92 -5.90
CA LEU A 40 1.19 22.58 -6.09
C LEU A 40 1.39 21.97 -4.71
N PRO A 41 0.97 20.70 -4.50
CA PRO A 41 1.22 20.01 -3.25
C PRO A 41 2.74 20.09 -2.95
N PRO A 42 3.12 20.21 -1.68
CA PRO A 42 4.53 20.24 -1.31
C PRO A 42 5.26 19.09 -1.98
N LEU A 43 6.35 19.39 -2.68
CA LEU A 43 7.21 18.34 -3.24
C LEU A 43 7.56 17.40 -2.08
N ALA A 44 7.10 16.15 -2.16
CA ALA A 44 7.54 15.17 -1.20
C ALA A 44 9.09 15.08 -1.26
N PRO A 45 9.74 14.89 -0.11
CA PRO A 45 11.20 14.83 -0.08
C PRO A 45 11.72 13.78 -1.06
N ALA A 46 12.82 14.10 -1.72
CA ALA A 46 13.54 13.16 -2.58
C ALA A 46 13.85 11.89 -1.79
N MET A 47 13.80 10.73 -2.46
CA MET A 47 14.16 9.46 -1.85
C MET A 47 15.59 9.54 -1.28
N PRO A 48 15.85 9.06 -0.06
CA PRO A 48 17.19 9.06 0.50
C PRO A 48 18.09 8.14 -0.29
N ALA A 49 19.29 8.60 -0.62
CA ALA A 49 20.33 7.70 -1.09
C ALA A 49 20.64 6.70 0.02
N PHE A 50 20.51 5.41 -0.26
CA PHE A 50 20.94 4.39 0.68
C PHE A 50 22.47 4.30 0.66
N GLY A 51 23.06 4.27 1.86
CA GLY A 51 24.51 4.17 2.03
C GLY A 51 25.06 2.76 1.81
N ASP A 52 26.22 2.51 2.41
CA ASP A 52 26.90 1.22 2.37
C ASP A 52 26.00 0.08 2.89
N PRO A 53 25.82 -1.02 2.14
CA PRO A 53 25.10 -2.21 2.60
C PRO A 53 25.57 -2.75 3.95
N ALA A 54 26.85 -2.59 4.27
CA ALA A 54 27.40 -2.96 5.59
C ALA A 54 26.72 -2.20 6.75
N LEU A 55 26.31 -0.96 6.52
CA LEU A 55 25.60 -0.16 7.52
C LEU A 55 24.09 -0.48 7.50
N ILE A 56 23.50 -0.64 6.31
CA ILE A 56 22.07 -0.96 6.15
C ILE A 56 21.72 -2.26 6.86
N TYR A 57 22.57 -3.28 6.72
CA TYR A 57 22.36 -4.63 7.26
C TYR A 57 23.16 -4.92 8.53
N SER A 58 23.66 -3.88 9.20
CA SER A 58 24.29 -4.03 10.50
C SER A 58 23.31 -4.51 11.58
N ALA A 59 23.84 -4.94 12.70
CA ALA A 59 23.03 -5.25 13.88
C ALA A 59 22.30 -3.98 14.37
N VAL A 60 21.06 -4.15 14.78
CA VAL A 60 20.22 -3.05 15.27
C VAL A 60 19.43 -3.48 16.50
N VAL A 61 19.26 -2.57 17.45
CA VAL A 61 18.34 -2.73 18.59
C VAL A 61 17.04 -2.00 18.26
N ASP A 62 15.92 -2.72 18.26
CA ASP A 62 14.60 -2.18 17.95
C ASP A 62 13.58 -2.66 18.99
N GLU A 63 12.92 -1.72 19.67
CA GLU A 63 11.94 -2.00 20.74
C GLU A 63 12.46 -3.00 21.80
N GLY A 64 13.77 -2.98 22.09
CA GLY A 64 14.41 -3.86 23.05
C GLY A 64 14.86 -5.23 22.50
N TYR A 65 14.61 -5.53 21.24
CA TYR A 65 15.07 -6.74 20.56
C TYR A 65 16.40 -6.49 19.84
N ASN A 66 17.36 -7.40 20.01
CA ASN A 66 18.63 -7.34 19.31
C ASN A 66 18.55 -8.11 17.99
N ILE A 67 18.37 -7.39 16.89
CA ILE A 67 18.37 -7.96 15.53
C ILE A 67 19.84 -8.12 15.11
N PRO A 68 20.31 -9.34 14.76
CA PRO A 68 21.68 -9.53 14.35
C PRO A 68 21.98 -8.89 12.99
N ALA A 69 23.26 -8.61 12.74
CA ALA A 69 23.71 -8.23 11.41
C ALA A 69 23.45 -9.35 10.41
N ILE A 70 23.08 -8.97 9.19
CA ILE A 70 22.94 -9.91 8.07
C ILE A 70 24.30 -10.04 7.38
N PRO A 71 24.75 -11.27 7.06
CA PRO A 71 25.92 -11.47 6.21
C PRO A 71 25.59 -11.08 4.76
N TYR A 72 25.44 -9.77 4.54
CA TYR A 72 24.90 -9.21 3.30
C TYR A 72 25.68 -9.65 2.06
N GLN A 73 26.98 -9.92 2.18
CA GLN A 73 27.81 -10.45 1.08
C GLN A 73 27.33 -11.81 0.55
N SER A 74 26.50 -12.53 1.34
CA SER A 74 25.84 -13.78 0.93
C SER A 74 24.47 -13.58 0.30
N VAL A 75 23.97 -12.34 0.24
CA VAL A 75 22.76 -11.96 -0.46
C VAL A 75 23.17 -11.38 -1.81
N ASP A 76 22.50 -11.79 -2.90
CA ASP A 76 22.77 -11.19 -4.22
C ASP A 76 22.53 -9.66 -4.15
N PRO A 77 23.49 -8.83 -4.59
CA PRO A 77 23.40 -7.37 -4.51
C PRO A 77 22.14 -6.75 -5.14
N GLN A 78 21.53 -7.43 -6.13
CA GLN A 78 20.25 -6.96 -6.70
C GLN A 78 19.13 -6.89 -5.67
N PHE A 79 19.17 -7.69 -4.60
CA PHE A 79 18.16 -7.73 -3.55
C PHE A 79 18.43 -6.77 -2.38
N TYR A 80 19.52 -6.03 -2.40
CA TYR A 80 19.73 -4.98 -1.42
C TYR A 80 18.70 -3.86 -1.61
N ARG A 81 18.29 -3.26 -0.49
CA ARG A 81 17.47 -2.05 -0.52
C ARG A 81 18.23 -0.93 -1.23
N GLN A 82 17.62 -0.38 -2.27
CA GLN A 82 18.24 0.66 -3.08
C GLN A 82 17.20 1.52 -3.79
N VAL A 83 17.58 2.75 -4.14
CA VAL A 83 16.80 3.61 -5.03
C VAL A 83 17.08 3.20 -6.46
N VAL A 84 16.02 3.04 -7.25
CA VAL A 84 16.07 2.68 -8.67
C VAL A 84 15.12 3.59 -9.46
N PRO A 85 15.31 3.77 -10.79
CA PRO A 85 14.26 4.31 -11.64
C PRO A 85 12.97 3.50 -11.44
N ASP A 86 11.83 4.17 -11.31
CA ASP A 86 10.54 3.49 -11.10
C ASP A 86 10.13 2.69 -12.34
N PRO A 87 10.05 1.34 -12.28
CA PRO A 87 9.62 0.52 -13.40
C PRO A 87 8.11 0.29 -13.41
N THR A 88 7.37 0.78 -12.40
CA THR A 88 6.00 0.36 -12.16
C THR A 88 4.95 1.21 -12.88
N GLY A 89 5.25 2.51 -13.07
CA GLY A 89 4.31 3.48 -13.62
C GLY A 89 3.12 3.80 -12.70
N GLU A 90 3.15 3.34 -11.44
CA GLU A 90 2.11 3.62 -10.46
C GLU A 90 2.29 5.01 -9.83
N GLN A 91 1.25 5.49 -9.16
CA GLN A 91 1.30 6.79 -8.49
C GLN A 91 2.28 6.79 -7.31
N PRO A 92 2.96 7.90 -7.05
CA PRO A 92 3.80 8.05 -5.86
C PRO A 92 3.09 7.65 -4.57
N GLY A 93 3.81 6.99 -3.67
CA GLY A 93 3.27 6.45 -2.42
C GLY A 93 2.64 5.07 -2.56
N THR A 94 2.51 4.52 -3.77
CA THR A 94 2.00 3.15 -3.99
C THR A 94 3.11 2.13 -3.69
N VAL A 95 2.73 1.05 -3.02
CA VAL A 95 3.57 -0.15 -2.88
C VAL A 95 3.25 -1.10 -4.03
N VAL A 96 4.27 -1.58 -4.75
CA VAL A 96 4.10 -2.54 -5.85
C VAL A 96 4.96 -3.77 -5.60
N ILE A 97 4.37 -4.97 -5.66
CA ILE A 97 5.07 -6.24 -5.56
C ILE A 97 5.12 -6.89 -6.93
N ASP A 98 6.32 -7.07 -7.45
CA ASP A 98 6.61 -7.92 -8.61
C ASP A 98 6.99 -9.32 -8.11
N THR A 99 6.04 -10.24 -8.18
CA THR A 99 6.24 -11.60 -7.69
C THR A 99 7.15 -12.42 -8.60
N SER A 100 7.28 -12.06 -9.88
CA SER A 100 8.16 -12.76 -10.82
C SER A 100 9.62 -12.45 -10.56
N ALA A 101 9.93 -11.21 -10.18
CA ALA A 101 11.30 -10.74 -9.95
C ALA A 101 11.73 -10.76 -8.47
N HIS A 102 10.83 -11.09 -7.54
CA HIS A 102 11.07 -11.05 -6.09
C HIS A 102 11.45 -9.67 -5.58
N PHE A 103 10.76 -8.63 -6.04
CA PHE A 103 10.94 -7.26 -5.60
C PHE A 103 9.66 -6.64 -5.07
N LEU A 104 9.83 -5.75 -4.09
CA LEU A 104 8.84 -4.75 -3.73
C LEU A 104 9.39 -3.37 -4.09
N TYR A 105 8.54 -2.52 -4.65
CA TYR A 105 8.83 -1.13 -4.96
C TYR A 105 7.93 -0.22 -4.12
N LEU A 106 8.50 0.76 -3.44
CA LEU A 106 7.78 1.91 -2.90
C LEU A 106 8.00 3.08 -3.85
N VAL A 107 6.95 3.46 -4.57
CA VAL A 107 7.02 4.47 -5.64
C VAL A 107 7.26 5.85 -5.06
N GLY A 108 8.24 6.57 -5.58
CA GLY A 108 8.60 7.94 -5.21
C GLY A 108 8.06 8.99 -6.18
N ASN A 109 8.40 10.27 -5.93
CA ASN A 109 7.82 11.39 -6.66
C ASN A 109 8.55 11.80 -7.94
N LEU A 110 9.81 11.45 -8.08
CA LEU A 110 10.69 11.93 -9.16
C LEU A 110 10.98 10.86 -10.22
N GLY A 111 10.07 9.91 -10.41
CA GLY A 111 10.30 8.77 -11.29
C GLY A 111 11.29 7.77 -10.70
N GLU A 112 11.43 7.75 -9.40
CA GLU A 112 12.26 6.81 -8.64
C GLU A 112 11.38 5.95 -7.73
N ALA A 113 11.88 4.79 -7.35
CA ALA A 113 11.29 3.93 -6.34
C ALA A 113 12.36 3.37 -5.40
N ILE A 114 11.99 3.12 -4.15
CA ILE A 114 12.80 2.27 -3.28
C ILE A 114 12.46 0.82 -3.60
N ARG A 115 13.46 0.06 -4.02
CA ARG A 115 13.33 -1.37 -4.27
C ARG A 115 13.88 -2.17 -3.10
N TYR A 116 13.10 -3.15 -2.66
CA TYR A 116 13.46 -4.13 -1.63
C TYR A 116 13.45 -5.53 -2.23
N GLY A 117 14.43 -6.35 -1.92
CA GLY A 117 14.39 -7.78 -2.20
C GLY A 117 13.43 -8.50 -1.27
N VAL A 118 12.61 -9.41 -1.80
CA VAL A 118 11.62 -10.15 -1.03
C VAL A 118 11.70 -11.66 -1.25
N GLY A 119 11.29 -12.43 -0.23
CA GLY A 119 11.01 -13.85 -0.36
C GLY A 119 9.51 -14.08 -0.48
N LEU A 120 9.10 -15.07 -1.28
CA LEU A 120 7.70 -15.35 -1.60
C LEU A 120 7.27 -16.76 -1.19
N GLY A 121 5.97 -17.04 -1.25
CA GLY A 121 5.40 -18.37 -1.08
C GLY A 121 5.81 -19.35 -2.18
N ARG A 122 5.82 -20.67 -1.85
CA ARG A 122 6.22 -21.74 -2.79
C ARG A 122 5.36 -21.83 -4.04
N GLN A 123 4.08 -21.49 -3.95
CA GLN A 123 3.12 -21.49 -5.06
C GLN A 123 3.01 -20.12 -5.74
N GLY A 124 4.02 -19.25 -5.54
CA GLY A 124 3.91 -17.84 -5.83
C GLY A 124 3.04 -17.14 -4.78
N PHE A 125 2.77 -15.88 -5.01
CA PHE A 125 1.79 -15.15 -4.22
C PHE A 125 0.41 -15.42 -4.88
N GLU A 126 -0.45 -16.24 -4.26
CA GLU A 126 -1.73 -16.67 -4.86
C GLU A 126 -2.72 -15.52 -5.06
N TRP A 127 -2.52 -14.42 -4.32
CA TRP A 127 -3.32 -13.22 -4.48
C TRP A 127 -2.59 -12.21 -5.38
N SER A 128 -3.30 -11.67 -6.34
CA SER A 128 -2.83 -10.57 -7.20
C SER A 128 -3.94 -9.56 -7.38
N GLY A 129 -3.57 -8.31 -7.67
CA GLY A 129 -4.52 -7.23 -7.85
C GLY A 129 -4.18 -6.01 -7.00
N ARG A 130 -5.21 -5.22 -6.70
CA ARG A 130 -5.09 -3.98 -5.92
C ARG A 130 -5.72 -4.14 -4.56
N GLY A 131 -5.07 -3.60 -3.55
CA GLY A 131 -5.54 -3.59 -2.17
C GLY A 131 -5.01 -2.37 -1.42
N VAL A 132 -5.13 -2.43 -0.11
CA VAL A 132 -4.69 -1.36 0.80
C VAL A 132 -3.94 -2.01 1.96
N ILE A 133 -2.85 -1.40 2.39
CA ILE A 133 -2.20 -1.70 3.66
C ILE A 133 -3.03 -1.00 4.75
N GLU A 134 -3.97 -1.73 5.36
CA GLU A 134 -4.99 -1.15 6.24
C GLU A 134 -4.43 -0.79 7.61
N TRP A 135 -3.55 -1.62 8.15
CA TRP A 135 -2.91 -1.40 9.43
C TRP A 135 -1.57 -2.14 9.54
N LYS A 136 -0.80 -1.81 10.56
CA LYS A 136 0.56 -2.28 10.75
C LYS A 136 0.82 -2.61 12.20
N GLN A 137 1.75 -3.55 12.44
CA GLN A 137 2.13 -3.96 13.79
C GLN A 137 3.64 -4.10 13.94
N LYS A 138 4.17 -3.57 15.03
CA LYS A 138 5.53 -3.80 15.50
C LYS A 138 5.57 -5.08 16.32
N TRP A 139 6.55 -5.90 16.13
CA TRP A 139 6.81 -7.15 16.86
C TRP A 139 5.53 -7.95 17.08
N PRO A 140 4.89 -8.45 15.99
CA PRO A 140 3.61 -9.14 16.06
C PRO A 140 3.74 -10.49 16.73
N ARG A 141 2.70 -10.92 17.43
CA ARG A 141 2.51 -12.32 17.82
C ARG A 141 2.15 -13.14 16.58
N TRP A 142 2.75 -14.30 16.41
CA TRP A 142 2.50 -15.16 15.27
C TRP A 142 1.57 -16.32 15.63
N PHE A 143 0.55 -16.53 14.81
CA PHE A 143 -0.39 -17.64 14.91
C PHE A 143 -0.22 -18.52 13.67
N PRO A 144 0.20 -19.79 13.82
CA PRO A 144 0.29 -20.69 12.68
C PRO A 144 -1.09 -20.99 12.10
N PRO A 145 -1.25 -20.97 10.75
CA PRO A 145 -2.45 -21.46 10.10
C PRO A 145 -2.67 -22.96 10.37
N ASP A 146 -3.94 -23.41 10.35
CA ASP A 146 -4.27 -24.80 10.65
C ASP A 146 -3.65 -25.81 9.68
N ASP A 147 -3.55 -25.46 8.40
CA ASP A 147 -2.87 -26.27 7.39
C ASP A 147 -1.36 -26.42 7.66
N MET A 148 -0.72 -25.40 8.26
CA MET A 148 0.66 -25.47 8.70
C MET A 148 0.80 -26.37 9.93
N ILE A 149 -0.13 -26.28 10.88
CA ILE A 149 -0.15 -27.19 12.05
C ILE A 149 -0.36 -28.64 11.60
N ALA A 150 -1.17 -28.88 10.58
CA ALA A 150 -1.37 -30.22 10.03
C ALA A 150 -0.08 -30.81 9.44
N ARG A 151 0.77 -29.96 8.83
CA ARG A 151 2.09 -30.39 8.30
C ARG A 151 3.19 -30.45 9.35
N GLN A 152 3.06 -29.66 10.43
CA GLN A 152 4.03 -29.51 11.50
C GLN A 152 3.31 -29.53 12.86
N PRO A 153 2.95 -30.73 13.39
CA PRO A 153 2.13 -30.86 14.59
C PRO A 153 2.70 -30.19 15.84
N GLU A 154 4.02 -30.00 15.91
CA GLU A 154 4.70 -29.31 16.99
C GLU A 154 4.30 -27.83 17.13
N LEU A 155 3.72 -27.24 16.08
CA LEU A 155 3.20 -25.88 16.09
C LEU A 155 1.83 -25.78 16.78
N ALA A 156 1.17 -26.88 17.10
CA ALA A 156 -0.16 -26.87 17.74
C ALA A 156 -0.17 -26.11 19.08
N LYS A 157 0.97 -26.04 19.78
CA LYS A 157 1.14 -25.23 21.00
C LYS A 157 0.91 -23.72 20.79
N TYR A 158 1.04 -23.23 19.55
CA TYR A 158 0.84 -21.84 19.16
C TYR A 158 -0.51 -21.60 18.50
N ARG A 159 -1.40 -22.61 18.45
CA ARG A 159 -2.73 -22.44 17.83
C ARG A 159 -3.49 -21.28 18.46
N ALA A 160 -4.09 -20.44 17.63
CA ALA A 160 -5.00 -19.41 18.09
C ALA A 160 -6.23 -20.02 18.76
N ARG A 161 -6.63 -19.50 19.92
CA ARG A 161 -7.86 -19.84 20.61
C ARG A 161 -8.60 -18.56 20.97
N GLN A 162 -9.83 -18.44 20.53
CA GLN A 162 -10.65 -17.31 20.91
C GLN A 162 -11.07 -17.45 22.39
N ILE A 163 -10.93 -16.35 23.15
CA ILE A 163 -11.40 -16.33 24.52
C ILE A 163 -12.94 -16.26 24.51
N PRO A 164 -13.66 -17.22 25.14
CA PRO A 164 -15.10 -17.26 25.13
C PRO A 164 -15.71 -15.94 25.63
N GLY A 165 -16.63 -15.37 24.83
CA GLY A 165 -17.32 -14.10 25.17
C GLY A 165 -16.51 -12.82 24.96
N LYS A 166 -15.30 -12.90 24.43
CA LYS A 166 -14.46 -11.75 24.12
C LYS A 166 -14.00 -11.76 22.64
N ASN A 167 -13.68 -10.57 22.13
CA ASN A 167 -12.99 -10.44 20.83
C ASN A 167 -11.45 -10.45 21.04
N GLU A 168 -11.00 -11.41 21.84
CA GLU A 168 -9.59 -11.58 22.21
C GLU A 168 -9.13 -12.99 21.87
N TRP A 169 -7.86 -13.13 21.54
CA TRP A 169 -7.25 -14.40 21.16
C TRP A 169 -6.08 -14.70 22.10
N GLU A 170 -5.99 -15.94 22.55
CA GLU A 170 -4.85 -16.50 23.29
C GLU A 170 -4.05 -17.48 22.43
N GLY A 171 -2.85 -17.80 22.87
CA GLY A 171 -1.91 -18.64 22.12
C GLY A 171 -0.96 -17.77 21.27
N GLY A 172 -0.52 -18.34 20.16
CA GLY A 172 0.48 -17.70 19.31
C GLY A 172 1.92 -17.78 19.89
N MET A 173 2.89 -17.62 19.00
CA MET A 173 4.28 -17.43 19.38
C MET A 173 4.49 -15.98 19.78
N GLU A 174 5.10 -15.76 20.93
CA GLU A 174 5.42 -14.42 21.42
C GLU A 174 6.33 -13.66 20.45
N PRO A 175 6.27 -12.31 20.47
CA PRO A 175 7.20 -11.47 19.72
C PRO A 175 8.65 -11.84 20.01
N GLY A 176 9.51 -11.76 19.02
CA GLY A 176 10.93 -12.05 19.19
C GLY A 176 11.66 -12.27 17.88
N ILE A 177 12.99 -12.30 17.95
CA ILE A 177 13.87 -12.42 16.77
C ILE A 177 13.69 -13.76 16.02
N MET A 178 13.18 -14.80 16.70
CA MET A 178 12.90 -16.13 16.10
C MET A 178 11.43 -16.27 15.66
N ASN A 179 10.59 -15.24 15.88
CA ASN A 179 9.21 -15.24 15.43
C ASN A 179 9.17 -15.17 13.89
N PRO A 180 8.40 -16.02 13.21
CA PRO A 180 8.33 -16.05 11.74
C PRO A 180 7.92 -14.72 11.08
N LEU A 181 7.17 -13.85 11.79
CA LEU A 181 6.79 -12.54 11.30
C LEU A 181 7.86 -11.46 11.52
N GLY A 182 8.92 -11.76 12.26
CA GLY A 182 10.01 -10.82 12.50
C GLY A 182 9.59 -9.54 13.22
N ALA A 183 10.28 -8.45 12.88
CA ALA A 183 10.15 -7.16 13.59
C ALA A 183 8.87 -6.39 13.26
N ARG A 184 8.26 -6.57 12.09
CA ARG A 184 7.08 -5.83 11.61
C ARG A 184 6.18 -6.72 10.78
N ALA A 185 4.86 -6.40 10.79
CA ALA A 185 3.90 -6.92 9.83
C ALA A 185 2.99 -5.79 9.34
N LEU A 186 2.73 -5.76 8.02
CA LEU A 186 1.80 -4.87 7.35
C LEU A 186 0.69 -5.75 6.74
N TYR A 187 -0.55 -5.40 6.99
CA TYR A 187 -1.72 -6.22 6.71
C TYR A 187 -2.46 -5.71 5.48
N ILE A 188 -2.66 -6.58 4.50
CA ILE A 188 -3.25 -6.25 3.21
C ILE A 188 -4.73 -6.57 3.22
N PHE A 189 -5.54 -5.57 2.87
CA PHE A 189 -6.99 -5.67 2.74
C PHE A 189 -7.42 -5.39 1.30
N GLN A 190 -8.49 -6.04 0.88
CA GLN A 190 -9.16 -5.78 -0.38
C GLN A 190 -10.66 -5.66 -0.13
N ASP A 191 -11.27 -4.57 -0.60
CA ASP A 191 -12.70 -4.29 -0.42
C ASP A 191 -13.15 -4.41 1.05
N GLY A 192 -12.31 -3.91 1.97
CA GLY A 192 -12.54 -3.94 3.42
C GLY A 192 -12.42 -5.32 4.07
N LYS A 193 -11.91 -6.32 3.34
CA LYS A 193 -11.69 -7.68 3.85
C LYS A 193 -10.21 -7.98 3.97
N ASP A 194 -9.84 -8.62 5.06
CA ASP A 194 -8.48 -9.13 5.26
C ASP A 194 -8.18 -10.22 4.23
N THR A 195 -7.15 -10.00 3.42
CA THR A 195 -6.69 -10.97 2.41
C THR A 195 -5.94 -12.15 3.00
N LEU A 196 -5.60 -12.08 4.29
CA LEU A 196 -4.70 -12.99 5.00
C LEU A 196 -3.25 -12.94 4.50
N TYR A 197 -2.94 -12.09 3.52
CA TYR A 197 -1.57 -11.83 3.08
C TYR A 197 -0.93 -10.69 3.86
N ARG A 198 0.36 -10.82 4.10
CA ARG A 198 1.15 -9.89 4.92
C ARG A 198 2.48 -9.59 4.26
N LEU A 199 2.97 -8.37 4.45
CA LEU A 199 4.37 -8.04 4.31
C LEU A 199 4.99 -8.13 5.70
N HIS A 200 6.03 -8.92 5.89
CA HIS A 200 6.57 -9.11 7.24
C HIS A 200 8.07 -9.38 7.24
N GLY A 201 8.71 -9.11 8.35
CA GLY A 201 10.09 -9.49 8.58
C GLY A 201 10.27 -11.01 8.69
N SER A 202 11.51 -11.44 8.70
CA SER A 202 11.82 -12.86 8.89
C SER A 202 13.21 -13.02 9.50
N PRO A 203 13.43 -14.00 10.36
CA PRO A 203 14.77 -14.45 10.74
C PRO A 203 15.49 -15.17 9.58
N GLU A 204 14.74 -15.65 8.59
CA GLU A 204 15.25 -16.45 7.46
C GLU A 204 15.64 -15.54 6.27
N TRP A 205 16.68 -14.69 6.46
CA TRP A 205 17.16 -13.79 5.41
C TRP A 205 17.58 -14.53 4.12
N GLN A 206 17.98 -15.80 4.21
CA GLN A 206 18.35 -16.64 3.06
C GLN A 206 17.17 -16.94 2.13
N SER A 207 15.94 -16.63 2.56
CA SER A 207 14.73 -16.81 1.75
C SER A 207 14.50 -15.66 0.75
N ILE A 208 15.26 -14.56 0.84
CA ILE A 208 15.17 -13.44 -0.10
C ILE A 208 15.58 -13.88 -1.50
N GLY A 209 14.80 -13.46 -2.50
CA GLY A 209 14.97 -13.88 -3.89
C GLY A 209 14.48 -15.31 -4.17
N LYS A 210 13.76 -15.94 -3.23
CA LYS A 210 13.27 -17.32 -3.38
C LYS A 210 11.78 -17.45 -3.09
N SER A 211 11.15 -18.45 -3.69
CA SER A 211 9.76 -18.84 -3.44
C SER A 211 9.71 -20.05 -2.50
N VAL A 212 9.82 -19.81 -1.18
CA VAL A 212 9.94 -20.86 -0.15
C VAL A 212 8.97 -20.69 1.02
N SER A 213 8.25 -19.58 1.13
CA SER A 213 7.31 -19.31 2.23
C SER A 213 5.95 -20.00 2.03
N SER A 214 5.08 -19.89 3.02
CA SER A 214 3.71 -20.44 2.97
C SER A 214 2.67 -19.48 2.40
N GLY A 215 3.09 -18.37 1.75
CA GLY A 215 2.16 -17.45 1.07
C GLY A 215 2.45 -15.97 1.28
N CYS A 216 3.02 -15.55 2.41
CA CYS A 216 3.30 -14.14 2.68
C CYS A 216 4.60 -13.65 2.04
N VAL A 217 4.77 -12.33 1.98
CA VAL A 217 5.97 -11.66 1.47
C VAL A 217 6.94 -11.42 2.61
N ARG A 218 8.11 -12.03 2.54
CA ARG A 218 9.17 -11.97 3.55
C ARG A 218 10.20 -10.91 3.23
N PHE A 219 10.68 -10.23 4.26
CA PHE A 219 11.74 -9.24 4.19
C PHE A 219 12.86 -9.59 5.17
N ILE A 220 14.06 -9.08 4.90
CA ILE A 220 15.07 -8.89 5.94
C ILE A 220 14.49 -7.96 7.00
N ASN A 221 14.76 -8.21 8.30
CA ASN A 221 14.19 -7.40 9.38
C ASN A 221 14.56 -5.92 9.28
N GLN A 222 15.77 -5.59 8.87
CA GLN A 222 16.21 -4.20 8.65
C GLN A 222 15.41 -3.52 7.53
N ASP A 223 15.00 -4.27 6.50
CA ASP A 223 14.24 -3.74 5.37
C ASP A 223 12.77 -3.52 5.71
N ILE A 224 12.14 -4.46 6.43
CA ILE A 224 10.75 -4.28 6.83
C ILE A 224 10.58 -3.17 7.87
N ILE A 225 11.57 -2.92 8.71
CA ILE A 225 11.58 -1.77 9.62
C ILE A 225 11.59 -0.48 8.81
N ASP A 226 12.47 -0.36 7.82
CA ASP A 226 12.55 0.82 6.95
C ASP A 226 11.24 1.04 6.17
N LEU A 227 10.70 -0.02 5.56
CA LEU A 227 9.42 0.08 4.83
C LEU A 227 8.27 0.49 5.76
N TYR A 228 8.21 -0.07 6.95
CA TYR A 228 7.19 0.22 7.95
C TYR A 228 7.11 1.71 8.31
N GLU A 229 8.25 2.37 8.46
CA GLU A 229 8.31 3.79 8.82
C GLU A 229 7.92 4.71 7.64
N ARG A 230 8.04 4.23 6.40
CA ARG A 230 7.72 5.00 5.18
C ARG A 230 6.27 4.87 4.74
N VAL A 231 5.63 3.78 5.06
CA VAL A 231 4.31 3.41 4.56
C VAL A 231 3.25 3.70 5.63
N PRO A 232 2.42 4.74 5.49
CA PRO A 232 1.30 4.98 6.39
C PRO A 232 0.18 3.95 6.23
N ASP A 233 -0.72 3.85 7.22
CA ASP A 233 -1.96 3.10 7.08
C ASP A 233 -2.81 3.72 5.95
N GLY A 234 -3.52 2.91 5.22
CA GLY A 234 -4.27 3.33 4.02
C GLY A 234 -3.45 3.36 2.74
N THR A 235 -2.17 2.97 2.76
CA THR A 235 -1.31 2.95 1.56
C THR A 235 -1.82 1.97 0.51
N PRO A 236 -1.99 2.42 -0.76
CA PRO A 236 -2.33 1.54 -1.87
C PRO A 236 -1.23 0.50 -2.11
N ILE A 237 -1.65 -0.75 -2.40
CA ILE A 237 -0.75 -1.82 -2.78
C ILE A 237 -1.24 -2.52 -4.05
N VAL A 238 -0.30 -2.82 -4.92
CA VAL A 238 -0.51 -3.60 -6.15
C VAL A 238 0.37 -4.83 -6.12
N VAL A 239 -0.20 -5.98 -6.40
CA VAL A 239 0.55 -7.24 -6.55
C VAL A 239 0.38 -7.75 -7.96
N THR A 240 1.48 -7.98 -8.65
CA THR A 240 1.53 -8.42 -10.04
C THR A 240 2.49 -9.58 -10.25
N GLY A 241 2.20 -10.42 -11.24
CA GLY A 241 3.06 -11.53 -11.67
C GLY A 241 4.22 -11.11 -12.57
N GLY A 242 4.44 -9.81 -12.75
CA GLY A 242 5.52 -9.22 -13.54
C GLY A 242 5.18 -7.81 -13.98
N LEU A 243 6.19 -6.94 -14.05
CA LEU A 243 6.07 -5.59 -14.57
C LEU A 243 6.18 -5.59 -16.09
N PRO A 244 5.53 -4.64 -16.78
CA PRO A 244 5.76 -4.44 -18.21
C PRO A 244 7.24 -4.22 -18.47
N SER A 245 7.80 -4.89 -19.49
CA SER A 245 9.16 -4.61 -19.94
C SER A 245 9.22 -3.15 -20.38
N LEU A 246 10.10 -2.35 -19.77
CA LEU A 246 10.41 -1.02 -20.26
C LEU A 246 11.13 -1.22 -21.60
N ALA A 247 10.42 -0.99 -22.71
CA ALA A 247 10.97 -1.04 -24.07
C ALA A 247 11.81 0.21 -24.37
#